data_b4bc11c58a8d3825dfa63e6c6541afc9
#
_entry.id   b4bc11c58a8d3825dfa63e6c6541afc9
#
_cell.length_a   1.000
_cell.length_b   1.000
_cell.length_c   1.000
_cell.angle_alpha   90.00
_cell.angle_beta   90.00
_cell.angle_gamma   90.00
#
_symmetry.space_group_name_H-M   'P 1'
#
loop_
_entity.id
_entity.type
_entity.pdbx_description
1 polymer ?
#
loop_
_entity_poly.entity_id
_entity_poly.type
_entity_poly.pdbx_seq_one_letter_code
_entity_poly.pdbx_strand_id
1 'polypeptide(L)'
;MIREFKSNPLNYNDIVFLGNSITESGKDWSKRLNYPNIKNRGIGGDVTDGVLARLDEIIYFKPKAIFLLIGINDLWNNNSPDNPSAEYIANNIIKISQVINAQTPKTKIYIQTVLPIEKEKFKNNILKVNEIIKANEKDNPYQTIDLYSIFVNENGLIKKELSTDGIHLNEKGYDTWVDFIKPVVSSIN
;
A
#
# COMPACT_ATOMS: atom_id res chain seq x y z
N MET A 1 -6.77 -12.84 -11.51
CA MET A 1 -6.86 -12.03 -10.27
C MET A 1 -8.27 -11.77 -9.77
N ILE A 2 -9.15 -11.03 -10.45
CA ILE A 2 -10.55 -10.86 -9.97
C ILE A 2 -11.27 -12.21 -9.79
N ARG A 3 -11.02 -13.23 -10.63
CA ARG A 3 -11.53 -14.59 -10.42
C ARG A 3 -10.96 -15.26 -9.16
N GLU A 4 -9.72 -14.99 -8.83
CA GLU A 4 -9.04 -15.49 -7.63
C GLU A 4 -9.60 -14.83 -6.36
N PHE A 5 -9.91 -13.53 -6.39
CA PHE A 5 -10.59 -12.86 -5.28
C PHE A 5 -11.99 -13.45 -5.06
N LYS A 6 -12.72 -13.76 -6.13
CA LYS A 6 -14.03 -14.43 -6.04
C LYS A 6 -13.95 -15.85 -5.45
N SER A 7 -12.85 -16.57 -5.67
CA SER A 7 -12.64 -17.91 -5.06
C SER A 7 -12.17 -17.85 -3.61
N ASN A 8 -11.64 -16.71 -3.18
CA ASN A 8 -11.21 -16.42 -1.80
C ASN A 8 -11.73 -15.05 -1.35
N PRO A 9 -13.06 -14.91 -1.19
CA PRO A 9 -13.68 -13.63 -0.87
C PRO A 9 -13.23 -13.11 0.50
N LEU A 10 -13.42 -11.83 0.72
CA LEU A 10 -13.28 -11.24 2.06
C LEU A 10 -14.39 -11.76 2.98
N ASN A 11 -14.12 -11.72 4.26
CA ASN A 11 -15.09 -11.90 5.32
C ASN A 11 -15.13 -10.66 6.21
N TYR A 12 -16.20 -10.51 6.95
CA TYR A 12 -16.27 -9.54 8.04
C TYR A 12 -15.12 -9.84 9.02
N ASN A 13 -14.44 -8.79 9.49
CA ASN A 13 -13.30 -8.89 10.39
C ASN A 13 -11.97 -9.35 9.78
N ASP A 14 -11.86 -9.55 8.47
CA ASP A 14 -10.56 -9.73 7.83
C ASP A 14 -9.70 -8.46 7.96
N ILE A 15 -8.39 -8.63 7.89
CA ILE A 15 -7.42 -7.56 7.62
C ILE A 15 -7.07 -7.63 6.13
N VAL A 16 -7.03 -6.50 5.46
CA VAL A 16 -6.79 -6.45 4.02
C VAL A 16 -5.50 -5.71 3.70
N PHE A 17 -4.61 -6.37 2.96
CA PHE A 17 -3.48 -5.74 2.32
C PHE A 17 -3.88 -5.35 0.89
N LEU A 18 -4.07 -4.06 0.66
CA LEU A 18 -4.57 -3.47 -0.58
C LEU A 18 -3.42 -2.76 -1.31
N GLY A 19 -3.24 -3.00 -2.61
CA GLY A 19 -2.15 -2.37 -3.33
C GLY A 19 -1.89 -2.96 -4.71
N ASN A 20 -0.65 -2.83 -5.16
CA ASN A 20 -0.17 -3.26 -6.48
C ASN A 20 0.62 -4.59 -6.42
N SER A 21 1.55 -4.79 -7.40
CA SER A 21 2.41 -5.99 -7.50
C SER A 21 3.26 -6.23 -6.24
N ILE A 22 3.70 -5.18 -5.55
CA ILE A 22 4.50 -5.31 -4.33
C ILE A 22 3.67 -5.96 -3.22
N THR A 23 2.40 -5.57 -3.08
CA THR A 23 1.46 -6.21 -2.14
C THR A 23 1.09 -7.61 -2.60
N GLU A 24 0.79 -7.81 -3.90
CA GLU A 24 0.44 -9.10 -4.49
C GLU A 24 1.52 -10.15 -4.26
N SER A 25 2.78 -9.80 -4.52
CA SER A 25 3.93 -10.70 -4.42
C SER A 25 4.28 -11.08 -2.96
N GLY A 26 3.70 -10.42 -1.98
CA GLY A 26 3.72 -10.86 -0.58
C GLY A 26 3.00 -12.20 -0.36
N LYS A 27 2.15 -12.64 -1.30
CA LYS A 27 1.43 -13.91 -1.31
C LYS A 27 0.56 -14.10 -0.06
N ASP A 28 0.91 -15.02 0.82
CA ASP A 28 0.17 -15.34 2.05
C ASP A 28 0.62 -14.46 3.22
N TRP A 29 -0.02 -13.32 3.38
CA TRP A 29 0.25 -12.37 4.46
C TRP A 29 -0.11 -12.95 5.84
N SER A 30 -1.10 -13.85 5.93
CA SER A 30 -1.43 -14.52 7.20
C SER A 30 -0.26 -15.37 7.69
N LYS A 31 0.36 -16.12 6.78
CA LYS A 31 1.53 -16.94 7.09
C LYS A 31 2.75 -16.07 7.44
N ARG A 32 3.00 -14.99 6.65
CA ARG A 32 4.15 -14.11 6.89
C ARG A 32 4.09 -13.42 8.26
N LEU A 33 2.91 -12.94 8.64
CA LEU A 33 2.71 -12.21 9.89
C LEU A 33 2.41 -13.13 11.09
N ASN A 34 2.21 -14.43 10.83
CA ASN A 34 1.69 -15.38 11.82
C ASN A 34 0.43 -14.84 12.52
N TYR A 35 -0.49 -14.31 11.71
CA TYR A 35 -1.75 -13.71 12.16
C TYR A 35 -2.89 -14.15 11.22
N PRO A 36 -4.01 -14.66 11.76
CA PRO A 36 -5.08 -15.21 10.93
C PRO A 36 -5.87 -14.11 10.18
N ASN A 37 -6.57 -14.54 9.14
CA ASN A 37 -7.56 -13.71 8.44
C ASN A 37 -6.99 -12.44 7.79
N ILE A 38 -5.77 -12.50 7.24
CA ILE A 38 -5.22 -11.45 6.41
C ILE A 38 -5.40 -11.82 4.95
N LYS A 39 -6.05 -10.96 4.19
CA LYS A 39 -6.33 -11.15 2.77
C LYS A 39 -5.45 -10.25 1.90
N ASN A 40 -4.85 -10.84 0.89
CA ASN A 40 -4.10 -10.13 -0.12
C ASN A 40 -5.06 -9.61 -1.21
N ARG A 41 -5.08 -8.31 -1.43
CA ARG A 41 -5.80 -7.60 -2.50
C ARG A 41 -4.85 -6.73 -3.32
N GLY A 42 -3.62 -7.18 -3.48
CA GLY A 42 -2.66 -6.64 -4.43
C GLY A 42 -2.99 -7.06 -5.87
N ILE A 43 -2.79 -6.16 -6.82
CA ILE A 43 -2.93 -6.40 -8.26
C ILE A 43 -1.72 -5.83 -8.99
N GLY A 44 -1.00 -6.68 -9.74
CA GLY A 44 0.15 -6.26 -10.54
C GLY A 44 -0.18 -5.11 -11.49
N GLY A 45 0.64 -4.08 -11.49
CA GLY A 45 0.44 -2.90 -12.34
C GLY A 45 -0.63 -1.92 -11.87
N ASP A 46 -1.34 -2.18 -10.75
CA ASP A 46 -2.41 -1.31 -10.30
C ASP A 46 -1.91 0.09 -9.91
N VAL A 47 -2.76 1.08 -10.13
CA VAL A 47 -2.55 2.50 -9.87
C VAL A 47 -3.59 3.02 -8.87
N THR A 48 -3.46 4.24 -8.40
CA THR A 48 -4.39 4.82 -7.43
C THR A 48 -5.83 4.86 -7.93
N ASP A 49 -6.06 5.20 -9.20
CA ASP A 49 -7.39 5.16 -9.83
C ASP A 49 -7.95 3.74 -9.92
N GLY A 50 -7.09 2.75 -10.18
CA GLY A 50 -7.49 1.34 -10.21
C GLY A 50 -7.98 0.85 -8.85
N VAL A 51 -7.30 1.23 -7.77
CA VAL A 51 -7.75 0.94 -6.40
C VAL A 51 -9.09 1.62 -6.11
N LEU A 52 -9.24 2.92 -6.46
CA LEU A 52 -10.52 3.64 -6.29
C LEU A 52 -11.69 2.95 -7.01
N ALA A 53 -11.44 2.40 -8.19
CA ALA A 53 -12.46 1.73 -9.00
C ALA A 53 -12.89 0.35 -8.48
N ARG A 54 -12.22 -0.22 -7.46
CA ARG A 54 -12.47 -1.57 -6.94
C ARG A 54 -12.69 -1.64 -5.43
N LEU A 55 -13.21 -0.59 -4.82
CA LEU A 55 -13.48 -0.56 -3.37
C LEU A 55 -14.77 -1.28 -2.96
N ASP A 56 -15.61 -1.71 -3.90
CA ASP A 56 -16.92 -2.31 -3.62
C ASP A 56 -16.83 -3.53 -2.68
N GLU A 57 -15.85 -4.42 -2.88
CA GLU A 57 -15.64 -5.58 -2.01
C GLU A 57 -15.28 -5.14 -0.58
N ILE A 58 -14.41 -4.14 -0.45
CA ILE A 58 -14.00 -3.56 0.83
C ILE A 58 -15.20 -2.96 1.57
N ILE A 59 -15.98 -2.16 0.84
CA ILE A 59 -17.18 -1.48 1.38
C ILE A 59 -18.21 -2.49 1.83
N TYR A 60 -18.41 -3.57 1.06
CA TYR A 60 -19.39 -4.61 1.39
C TYR A 60 -18.99 -5.40 2.63
N PHE A 61 -17.76 -5.90 2.72
CA PHE A 61 -17.31 -6.78 3.80
C PHE A 61 -16.82 -6.04 5.06
N LYS A 62 -16.56 -4.75 4.99
CA LYS A 62 -16.19 -3.90 6.14
C LYS A 62 -15.08 -4.52 7.00
N PRO A 63 -13.88 -4.74 6.44
CA PRO A 63 -12.79 -5.39 7.16
C PRO A 63 -12.41 -4.63 8.44
N LYS A 64 -11.78 -5.30 9.39
CA LYS A 64 -11.25 -4.67 10.61
C LYS A 64 -10.24 -3.58 10.31
N ALA A 65 -9.34 -3.88 9.37
CA ALA A 65 -8.28 -2.97 9.00
C ALA A 65 -7.86 -3.13 7.54
N ILE A 66 -7.31 -2.06 6.98
CA ILE A 66 -6.73 -2.01 5.65
C ILE A 66 -5.30 -1.47 5.76
N PHE A 67 -4.36 -2.16 5.13
CA PHE A 67 -2.99 -1.73 4.91
C PHE A 67 -2.84 -1.40 3.42
N LEU A 68 -2.85 -0.12 3.06
CA LEU A 68 -2.78 0.36 1.69
C LEU A 68 -1.34 0.72 1.32
N LEU A 69 -0.82 0.11 0.25
CA LEU A 69 0.46 0.48 -0.38
C LEU A 69 0.26 0.61 -1.90
N ILE A 70 0.20 1.82 -2.41
CA ILE A 70 -0.07 2.15 -3.82
C ILE A 70 0.62 3.47 -4.22
N GLY A 71 0.79 3.73 -5.51
CA GLY A 71 1.26 5.01 -6.05
C GLY A 71 2.54 4.91 -6.89
N ILE A 72 3.32 3.81 -6.80
CA ILE A 72 4.55 3.71 -7.58
C ILE A 72 4.29 3.55 -9.08
N ASN A 73 3.24 2.82 -9.47
CA ASN A 73 2.91 2.61 -10.87
C ASN A 73 2.34 3.87 -11.53
N ASP A 74 1.70 4.74 -10.78
CA ASP A 74 1.26 6.05 -11.25
C ASP A 74 2.43 6.89 -11.76
N LEU A 75 3.58 6.82 -11.06
CA LEU A 75 4.80 7.52 -11.44
C LEU A 75 5.51 6.90 -12.66
N TRP A 76 5.20 5.65 -12.99
CA TRP A 76 5.91 4.91 -14.04
C TRP A 76 5.51 5.30 -15.46
N ASN A 77 4.34 5.85 -15.64
CA ASN A 77 3.78 6.19 -16.95
C ASN A 77 4.39 7.49 -17.54
N ASN A 78 5.68 7.72 -17.31
CA ASN A 78 6.45 8.94 -17.56
C ASN A 78 6.60 9.37 -19.04
N ASN A 79 5.96 8.69 -19.99
CA ASN A 79 6.04 9.06 -21.42
C ASN A 79 4.77 9.77 -21.92
N SER A 80 3.79 10.00 -21.06
CA SER A 80 2.60 10.78 -21.37
C SER A 80 2.75 12.21 -20.84
N PRO A 81 2.37 13.24 -21.59
CA PRO A 81 2.22 14.59 -21.06
C PRO A 81 1.18 14.68 -19.92
N ASP A 82 0.36 13.63 -19.77
CA ASP A 82 -0.69 13.49 -18.76
C ASP A 82 -0.24 12.69 -17.53
N ASN A 83 1.06 12.61 -17.25
CA ASN A 83 1.56 11.95 -16.04
C ASN A 83 0.92 12.56 -14.79
N PRO A 84 0.32 11.74 -13.91
CA PRO A 84 -0.21 12.25 -12.67
C PRO A 84 0.92 12.86 -11.82
N SER A 85 0.68 14.07 -11.31
CA SER A 85 1.61 14.73 -10.40
C SER A 85 1.68 13.98 -9.07
N ALA A 86 2.73 14.25 -8.29
CA ALA A 86 2.84 13.69 -6.94
C ALA A 86 1.63 14.10 -6.06
N GLU A 87 1.11 15.31 -6.26
CA GLU A 87 -0.10 15.81 -5.58
C GLU A 87 -1.34 15.01 -5.98
N TYR A 88 -1.51 14.71 -7.27
CA TYR A 88 -2.61 13.89 -7.75
C TYR A 88 -2.59 12.49 -7.11
N ILE A 89 -1.42 11.84 -7.11
CA ILE A 89 -1.23 10.51 -6.54
C ILE A 89 -1.54 10.52 -5.04
N ALA A 90 -0.96 11.46 -4.30
CA ALA A 90 -1.18 11.58 -2.85
C ALA A 90 -2.66 11.87 -2.54
N ASN A 91 -3.31 12.76 -3.29
CA ASN A 91 -4.72 13.08 -3.11
C ASN A 91 -5.62 11.87 -3.41
N ASN A 92 -5.30 11.06 -4.41
CA ASN A 92 -6.02 9.81 -4.66
C ASN A 92 -5.85 8.80 -3.51
N ILE A 93 -4.64 8.66 -2.97
CA ILE A 93 -4.38 7.79 -1.80
C ILE A 93 -5.21 8.26 -0.59
N ILE A 94 -5.24 9.56 -0.32
CA ILE A 94 -6.06 10.14 0.75
C ILE A 94 -7.55 9.89 0.46
N LYS A 95 -8.01 10.13 -0.78
CA LYS A 95 -9.39 9.90 -1.21
C LYS A 95 -9.83 8.45 -1.02
N ILE A 96 -8.94 7.46 -1.28
CA ILE A 96 -9.23 6.05 -1.00
C ILE A 96 -9.62 5.88 0.48
N SER A 97 -8.84 6.46 1.41
CA SER A 97 -9.14 6.39 2.84
C SER A 97 -10.47 7.06 3.20
N GLN A 98 -10.74 8.21 2.62
CA GLN A 98 -11.99 8.95 2.84
C GLN A 98 -13.22 8.17 2.36
N VAL A 99 -13.16 7.58 1.15
CA VAL A 99 -14.24 6.75 0.58
C VAL A 99 -14.50 5.53 1.47
N ILE A 100 -13.44 4.84 1.89
CA ILE A 100 -13.56 3.68 2.78
C ILE A 100 -14.20 4.10 4.11
N ASN A 101 -13.67 5.13 4.77
CA ASN A 101 -14.17 5.57 6.07
C ASN A 101 -15.63 6.03 6.02
N ALA A 102 -16.03 6.74 4.97
CA ALA A 102 -17.41 7.20 4.80
C ALA A 102 -18.42 6.04 4.78
N GLN A 103 -18.03 4.89 4.23
CA GLN A 103 -18.89 3.71 4.10
C GLN A 103 -18.64 2.66 5.20
N THR A 104 -17.46 2.66 5.80
CA THR A 104 -17.02 1.69 6.80
C THR A 104 -16.28 2.36 7.97
N PRO A 105 -16.96 3.20 8.77
CA PRO A 105 -16.31 4.08 9.75
C PRO A 105 -15.60 3.34 10.92
N LYS A 106 -15.82 2.04 11.06
CA LYS A 106 -15.14 1.20 12.06
C LYS A 106 -13.86 0.54 11.52
N THR A 107 -13.64 0.56 10.21
CA THR A 107 -12.43 -0.01 9.59
C THR A 107 -11.23 0.88 9.90
N LYS A 108 -10.19 0.33 10.51
CA LYS A 108 -8.92 1.03 10.72
C LYS A 108 -8.18 1.11 9.39
N ILE A 109 -7.66 2.29 9.03
CA ILE A 109 -6.97 2.48 7.76
C ILE A 109 -5.53 2.88 8.04
N TYR A 110 -4.59 2.10 7.49
CA TYR A 110 -3.16 2.35 7.53
C TYR A 110 -2.67 2.62 6.11
N ILE A 111 -2.18 3.84 5.86
CA ILE A 111 -1.51 4.18 4.60
C ILE A 111 -0.02 3.96 4.81
N GLN A 112 0.55 3.07 4.03
CA GLN A 112 1.97 2.81 4.01
C GLN A 112 2.63 3.72 2.99
N THR A 113 3.72 4.39 3.37
CA THR A 113 4.44 5.30 2.46
C THR A 113 4.98 4.54 1.26
N VAL A 114 4.92 5.16 0.08
CA VAL A 114 5.44 4.60 -1.18
C VAL A 114 6.92 4.30 -1.04
N LEU A 115 7.33 3.09 -1.39
CA LEU A 115 8.71 2.62 -1.24
C LEU A 115 9.67 3.38 -2.18
N PRO A 116 10.93 3.54 -1.79
CA PRO A 116 11.97 3.98 -2.72
C PRO A 116 12.19 2.92 -3.79
N ILE A 117 12.70 3.34 -4.95
CA ILE A 117 13.09 2.43 -6.04
C ILE A 117 14.50 2.76 -6.53
N GLU A 118 15.12 1.90 -7.36
CA GLU A 118 16.47 2.12 -7.89
C GLU A 118 16.56 3.23 -8.95
N LYS A 119 15.44 3.81 -9.39
CA LYS A 119 15.41 4.86 -10.41
C LYS A 119 15.39 6.26 -9.81
N GLU A 120 16.52 6.94 -9.86
CA GLU A 120 16.74 8.26 -9.27
C GLU A 120 15.73 9.32 -9.76
N LYS A 121 15.31 9.26 -11.03
CA LYS A 121 14.34 10.20 -11.60
C LYS A 121 13.00 10.27 -10.86
N PHE A 122 12.61 9.22 -10.12
CA PHE A 122 11.36 9.16 -9.36
C PHE A 122 11.51 9.57 -7.90
N LYS A 123 12.73 9.69 -7.40
CA LYS A 123 13.04 9.95 -5.99
C LYS A 123 12.26 11.14 -5.43
N ASN A 124 12.33 12.29 -6.10
CA ASN A 124 11.68 13.51 -5.62
C ASN A 124 10.15 13.38 -5.63
N ASN A 125 9.58 12.71 -6.63
CA ASN A 125 8.13 12.48 -6.69
C ASN A 125 7.67 11.54 -5.57
N ILE A 126 8.40 10.46 -5.29
CA ILE A 126 8.09 9.55 -4.19
C ILE A 126 8.15 10.31 -2.85
N LEU A 127 9.21 11.09 -2.63
CA LEU A 127 9.34 11.90 -1.42
C LEU A 127 8.17 12.88 -1.27
N LYS A 128 7.76 13.55 -2.37
CA LYS A 128 6.64 14.49 -2.35
C LYS A 128 5.31 13.81 -2.07
N VAL A 129 5.02 12.65 -2.66
CA VAL A 129 3.83 11.84 -2.33
C VAL A 129 3.80 11.51 -0.85
N ASN A 130 4.92 11.00 -0.31
CA ASN A 130 5.02 10.60 1.09
C ASN A 130 4.91 11.78 2.06
N GLU A 131 5.48 12.94 1.71
CA GLU A 131 5.34 14.19 2.47
C GLU A 131 3.88 14.61 2.59
N ILE A 132 3.14 14.62 1.47
CA ILE A 132 1.73 15.01 1.46
C ILE A 132 0.90 14.03 2.29
N ILE A 133 1.10 12.72 2.15
CA ILE A 133 0.40 11.71 2.96
C ILE A 133 0.63 11.98 4.46
N LYS A 134 1.88 12.15 4.89
CA LYS A 134 2.22 12.40 6.30
C LYS A 134 1.64 13.72 6.82
N ALA A 135 1.68 14.78 6.01
CA ALA A 135 1.18 16.09 6.40
C ALA A 135 -0.34 16.13 6.61
N ASN A 136 -1.08 15.29 5.88
CA ASN A 136 -2.54 15.27 5.92
C ASN A 136 -3.13 14.22 6.89
N GLU A 137 -2.32 13.44 7.59
CA GLU A 137 -2.78 12.38 8.51
C GLU A 137 -3.72 12.90 9.58
N LYS A 138 -3.44 14.08 10.16
CA LYS A 138 -4.21 14.64 11.28
C LYS A 138 -5.67 14.96 10.93
N ASP A 139 -5.93 15.29 9.67
CA ASP A 139 -7.23 15.77 9.19
C ASP A 139 -7.98 14.67 8.40
N ASN A 140 -7.44 13.45 8.37
CA ASN A 140 -7.98 12.35 7.56
C ASN A 140 -8.08 11.03 8.34
N PRO A 141 -8.94 10.10 7.92
CA PRO A 141 -9.27 8.89 8.67
C PRO A 141 -8.25 7.76 8.45
N TYR A 142 -6.95 8.03 8.57
CA TYR A 142 -5.90 7.01 8.46
C TYR A 142 -4.75 7.29 9.42
N GLN A 143 -3.93 6.26 9.62
CA GLN A 143 -2.62 6.36 10.26
C GLN A 143 -1.54 6.03 9.23
N THR A 144 -0.44 6.77 9.25
CA THR A 144 0.69 6.55 8.34
C THR A 144 1.67 5.54 8.93
N ILE A 145 2.08 4.56 8.11
CA ILE A 145 3.20 3.66 8.40
C ILE A 145 4.35 4.03 7.48
N ASP A 146 5.46 4.51 8.04
CA ASP A 146 6.61 4.97 7.26
C ASP A 146 7.51 3.83 6.77
N LEU A 147 7.01 3.06 5.79
CA LEU A 147 7.82 2.01 5.16
C LEU A 147 9.01 2.57 4.39
N TYR A 148 8.90 3.76 3.79
CA TYR A 148 10.00 4.37 3.04
C TYR A 148 11.29 4.39 3.84
N SER A 149 11.22 4.78 5.11
CA SER A 149 12.39 4.97 5.98
C SER A 149 13.21 3.70 6.19
N ILE A 150 12.58 2.53 6.22
CA ILE A 150 13.28 1.26 6.45
C ILE A 150 13.86 0.67 5.17
N PHE A 151 13.37 1.10 3.98
CA PHE A 151 13.82 0.61 2.68
C PHE A 151 14.82 1.51 1.97
N VAL A 152 14.94 2.78 2.39
CA VAL A 152 15.80 3.77 1.74
C VAL A 152 17.28 3.64 2.18
N ASN A 153 18.21 3.77 1.23
CA ASN A 153 19.65 3.91 1.50
C ASN A 153 20.07 5.39 1.59
N GLU A 154 21.36 5.66 1.82
CA GLU A 154 21.93 7.00 1.93
C GLU A 154 21.76 7.87 0.68
N ASN A 155 21.57 7.26 -0.49
CA ASN A 155 21.35 7.96 -1.76
C ASN A 155 19.86 8.26 -2.03
N GLY A 156 18.96 7.82 -1.14
CA GLY A 156 17.50 7.98 -1.31
C GLY A 156 16.88 6.96 -2.26
N LEU A 157 17.57 5.87 -2.54
CA LEU A 157 17.14 4.77 -3.39
C LEU A 157 16.85 3.52 -2.53
N ILE A 158 16.21 2.51 -3.13
CA ILE A 158 15.96 1.26 -2.43
C ILE A 158 17.27 0.56 -2.06
N LYS A 159 17.33 -0.03 -0.87
CA LYS A 159 18.44 -0.90 -0.46
C LYS A 159 18.49 -2.12 -1.37
N LYS A 160 19.60 -2.32 -2.08
CA LYS A 160 19.76 -3.39 -3.08
C LYS A 160 19.52 -4.78 -2.51
N GLU A 161 19.96 -5.01 -1.27
CA GLU A 161 19.80 -6.30 -0.57
C GLU A 161 18.35 -6.64 -0.20
N LEU A 162 17.41 -5.70 -0.35
CA LEU A 162 15.97 -5.87 -0.07
C LEU A 162 15.12 -5.99 -1.33
N SER A 163 15.72 -5.87 -2.51
CA SER A 163 15.01 -5.87 -3.80
C SER A 163 15.55 -6.91 -4.75
N THR A 164 14.70 -7.37 -5.69
CA THR A 164 15.08 -8.28 -6.79
C THR A 164 15.53 -7.54 -8.03
N ASP A 165 14.88 -6.42 -8.34
CA ASP A 165 15.01 -5.70 -9.63
C ASP A 165 15.04 -4.17 -9.45
N GLY A 166 15.23 -3.71 -8.21
CA GLY A 166 15.22 -2.29 -7.87
C GLY A 166 13.82 -1.69 -7.65
N ILE A 167 12.76 -2.51 -7.71
CA ILE A 167 11.36 -2.12 -7.47
C ILE A 167 10.67 -3.11 -6.56
N HIS A 168 10.67 -4.40 -6.94
CA HIS A 168 10.02 -5.46 -6.21
C HIS A 168 10.92 -5.98 -5.10
N LEU A 169 10.30 -6.38 -3.99
CA LEU A 169 11.02 -6.91 -2.84
C LEU A 169 11.43 -8.36 -3.06
N ASN A 170 12.59 -8.73 -2.52
CA ASN A 170 12.98 -10.12 -2.32
C ASN A 170 12.46 -10.62 -0.96
N GLU A 171 12.73 -11.89 -0.61
CA GLU A 171 12.26 -12.45 0.67
C GLU A 171 12.76 -11.65 1.87
N LYS A 172 14.02 -11.21 1.88
CA LYS A 172 14.56 -10.36 2.95
C LYS A 172 13.83 -9.02 3.06
N GLY A 173 13.42 -8.44 1.92
CA GLY A 173 12.59 -7.24 1.88
C GLY A 173 11.22 -7.48 2.50
N TYR A 174 10.58 -8.60 2.19
CA TYR A 174 9.29 -8.96 2.81
C TYR A 174 9.43 -9.22 4.31
N ASP A 175 10.49 -9.90 4.75
CA ASP A 175 10.75 -10.10 6.18
C ASP A 175 10.95 -8.76 6.91
N THR A 176 11.70 -7.83 6.30
CA THR A 176 11.88 -6.47 6.83
C THR A 176 10.55 -5.72 6.94
N TRP A 177 9.67 -5.84 5.96
CA TRP A 177 8.33 -5.24 6.01
C TRP A 177 7.49 -5.86 7.12
N VAL A 178 7.44 -7.18 7.18
CA VAL A 178 6.69 -7.94 8.19
C VAL A 178 7.12 -7.56 9.60
N ASP A 179 8.41 -7.58 9.88
CA ASP A 179 8.95 -7.25 11.21
C ASP A 179 8.55 -5.83 11.65
N PHE A 180 8.57 -4.89 10.70
CA PHE A 180 8.24 -3.50 10.98
C PHE A 180 6.75 -3.28 11.29
N ILE A 181 5.85 -3.95 10.57
CA ILE A 181 4.40 -3.74 10.76
C ILE A 181 3.76 -4.70 11.77
N LYS A 182 4.45 -5.77 12.17
CA LYS A 182 3.93 -6.79 13.08
C LYS A 182 3.36 -6.22 14.39
N PRO A 183 3.99 -5.24 15.05
CA PRO A 183 3.40 -4.62 16.26
C PRO A 183 2.05 -3.95 15.99
N VAL A 184 1.91 -3.28 14.83
CA VAL A 184 0.66 -2.62 14.43
C VAL A 184 -0.42 -3.66 14.17
N VAL A 185 -0.11 -4.71 13.38
CA VAL A 185 -1.06 -5.80 13.09
C VAL A 185 -1.52 -6.49 14.38
N SER A 186 -0.60 -6.77 15.30
CA SER A 186 -0.89 -7.42 16.58
C SER A 186 -1.76 -6.57 17.52
N SER A 187 -1.82 -5.25 17.33
CA SER A 187 -2.67 -4.33 18.09
C SER A 187 -4.11 -4.23 17.57
N ILE A 188 -4.43 -4.91 16.47
CA ILE A 188 -5.76 -4.89 15.86
C ILE A 188 -6.61 -5.96 16.55
N ASN A 189 -7.47 -5.52 17.46
CA ASN A 189 -8.42 -6.37 18.21
C ASN A 189 -9.75 -6.54 17.49
#